data_d2fe938425b02911cbe5335cbcc77641
#
_entry.id   d2fe938425b02911cbe5335cbcc77641
#
_cell.length_a   1.000
_cell.length_b   1.000
_cell.length_c   1.000
_cell.angle_alpha   90.00
_cell.angle_beta   90.00
_cell.angle_gamma   90.00
#
_symmetry.space_group_name_H-M   'P 1'
#
loop_
_entity.id
_entity.type
_entity.pdbx_description
1 polymer ?
#
loop_
_entity_poly.entity_id
_entity_poly.type
_entity_poly.pdbx_seq_one_letter_code
_entity_poly.pdbx_strand_id
1 'polypeptide(L)'
;MILHDRDISSFRSCLIFIGFSGRIRKDQRTVFVDIREEEETMLEQSRILLTLRYLFENTDEEHAVSTRDIKTMLEQHGVQAPVSRTIDADMDLLAAAGFDIVRSHINGQPSYYRFANRPFDTVELKVLIDAVASSRFIKPERSKQVIGHLASLASISDRPCLENEYRQVRTIKKAVGGALAGANDLFRAIIAQKKVRFRMTDYQVRNKAVATQKGGKAYIVSPYAIIRSDDRYVLVAYEQESSSIITLRVDNIRNVRILEETIDPAPAEFDIGYYYSGSHKVQDGPEMEVTIECENSLLGNFIDRFGMDFECRPVSDQSFQATVKACPGNAFFGWLLQYAGRMKLVSPQEAVSLYKAQLAKALEDL
;
A
#
# COMPACT_ATOMS: atom_id res chain seq x y z
N MET A 1 17.30 -5.95 35.95
CA MET A 1 16.80 -4.64 35.49
C MET A 1 16.14 -4.90 34.15
N ILE A 2 14.83 -4.83 34.11
CA ILE A 2 13.97 -5.37 33.04
C ILE A 2 14.00 -4.41 31.85
N LEU A 3 14.63 -4.83 30.77
CA LEU A 3 14.53 -4.13 29.48
C LEU A 3 13.11 -4.32 28.94
N HIS A 4 12.44 -3.24 28.66
CA HIS A 4 11.05 -3.23 28.18
C HIS A 4 10.93 -3.95 26.83
N ASP A 5 10.09 -5.00 26.78
CA ASP A 5 9.74 -5.84 25.62
C ASP A 5 9.24 -5.11 24.36
N ARG A 6 9.12 -3.79 24.39
CA ARG A 6 8.63 -3.00 23.26
C ARG A 6 9.68 -2.69 22.18
N ASP A 7 10.96 -2.68 22.54
CA ASP A 7 12.04 -2.30 21.61
C ASP A 7 12.50 -3.43 20.68
N ILE A 8 12.35 -4.68 21.12
CA ILE A 8 12.82 -5.84 20.34
C ILE A 8 11.87 -6.16 19.15
N SER A 9 10.59 -5.82 19.25
CA SER A 9 9.61 -6.09 18.17
C SER A 9 9.82 -5.21 16.95
N SER A 10 10.27 -3.97 17.13
CA SER A 10 10.55 -3.03 16.04
C SER A 10 11.80 -3.42 15.25
N PHE A 11 12.80 -3.97 15.93
CA PHE A 11 14.04 -4.43 15.32
C PHE A 11 13.85 -5.69 14.45
N ARG A 12 12.99 -6.62 14.89
CA ARG A 12 12.62 -7.81 14.10
C ARG A 12 11.94 -7.44 12.79
N SER A 13 11.13 -6.40 12.76
CA SER A 13 10.47 -5.93 11.54
C SER A 13 11.44 -5.33 10.54
N CYS A 14 12.48 -4.63 11.01
CA CYS A 14 13.50 -4.02 10.15
C CYS A 14 14.44 -5.08 9.51
N LEU A 15 14.82 -6.12 10.27
CA LEU A 15 15.66 -7.21 9.78
C LEU A 15 14.95 -8.12 8.76
N ILE A 16 13.63 -8.28 8.86
CA ILE A 16 12.84 -9.05 7.89
C ILE A 16 12.77 -8.33 6.53
N PHE A 17 12.83 -7.00 6.52
CA PHE A 17 12.86 -6.22 5.27
C PHE A 17 14.23 -6.24 4.56
N ILE A 18 15.31 -6.56 5.27
CA ILE A 18 16.69 -6.59 4.72
C ILE A 18 17.07 -7.97 4.12
N GLY A 19 16.15 -8.92 4.06
CA GLY A 19 16.37 -10.17 3.31
C GLY A 19 17.28 -11.21 4.00
N PHE A 20 17.48 -11.17 5.30
CA PHE A 20 18.22 -12.19 6.04
C PHE A 20 17.31 -13.38 6.42
N SER A 21 17.13 -14.33 5.49
CA SER A 21 16.54 -15.65 5.77
C SER A 21 17.67 -16.67 6.05
N GLY A 22 18.23 -16.61 7.23
CA GLY A 22 19.17 -17.61 7.73
C GLY A 22 18.52 -18.52 8.78
N ARG A 23 18.28 -19.80 8.45
CA ARG A 23 17.89 -20.82 9.45
C ARG A 23 19.11 -21.15 10.33
N ILE A 24 19.03 -20.81 11.61
CA ILE A 24 19.98 -21.30 12.62
C ILE A 24 19.63 -22.74 12.96
N ARG A 25 20.42 -23.72 12.51
CA ARG A 25 20.39 -25.09 13.03
C ARG A 25 21.23 -25.13 14.30
N LYS A 26 20.62 -25.55 15.40
CA LYS A 26 21.35 -25.97 16.62
C LYS A 26 21.96 -27.36 16.37
N ASP A 27 23.27 -27.43 16.30
CA ASP A 27 23.99 -28.69 16.45
C ASP A 27 24.74 -28.67 17.78
N GLN A 28 24.48 -29.68 18.59
CA GLN A 28 25.05 -29.80 19.92
C GLN A 28 26.46 -30.41 19.81
N ARG A 29 27.49 -29.60 19.94
CA ARG A 29 28.80 -30.03 20.46
C ARG A 29 29.28 -29.01 21.45
N THR A 30 29.40 -29.41 22.71
CA THR A 30 29.98 -28.67 23.78
C THR A 30 31.50 -28.51 23.53
N VAL A 31 31.86 -27.34 22.99
CA VAL A 31 33.24 -26.88 22.98
C VAL A 31 33.35 -25.91 24.14
N PHE A 32 34.24 -26.16 25.08
CA PHE A 32 34.65 -25.18 26.10
C PHE A 32 35.33 -24.02 25.37
N VAL A 33 34.54 -23.01 24.99
CA VAL A 33 35.04 -21.72 24.53
C VAL A 33 35.27 -20.87 25.77
N ASP A 34 36.39 -20.20 25.81
CA ASP A 34 36.78 -19.37 26.95
C ASP A 34 35.71 -18.26 27.14
N ILE A 35 35.07 -18.24 28.31
CA ILE A 35 33.94 -17.33 28.62
C ILE A 35 34.27 -15.86 28.31
N ARG A 36 35.54 -15.48 28.37
CA ARG A 36 36.01 -14.14 28.03
C ARG A 36 35.93 -13.83 26.52
N GLU A 37 36.25 -14.78 25.66
CA GLU A 37 36.13 -14.61 24.19
C GLU A 37 34.66 -14.53 23.76
N GLU A 38 33.77 -15.28 24.41
CA GLU A 38 32.31 -15.19 24.14
C GLU A 38 31.73 -13.84 24.58
N GLU A 39 32.15 -13.31 25.75
CA GLU A 39 31.71 -12.01 26.24
C GLU A 39 32.23 -10.86 25.33
N GLU A 40 33.49 -10.89 24.91
CA GLU A 40 34.05 -9.90 23.99
C GLU A 40 33.34 -9.95 22.63
N THR A 41 33.13 -11.12 22.08
CA THR A 41 32.44 -11.31 20.79
C THR A 41 30.98 -10.81 20.88
N MET A 42 30.29 -11.07 21.99
CA MET A 42 28.91 -10.61 22.18
C MET A 42 28.84 -9.08 22.35
N LEU A 43 29.82 -8.48 23.01
CA LEU A 43 29.93 -7.02 23.14
C LEU A 43 30.24 -6.35 21.79
N GLU A 44 31.10 -6.95 20.98
CA GLU A 44 31.40 -6.47 19.63
C GLU A 44 30.18 -6.53 18.71
N GLN A 45 29.46 -7.64 18.71
CA GLN A 45 28.23 -7.79 17.94
C GLN A 45 27.16 -6.79 18.38
N SER A 46 27.02 -6.57 19.68
CA SER A 46 26.09 -5.57 20.24
C SER A 46 26.48 -4.15 19.83
N ARG A 47 27.79 -3.82 19.80
CA ARG A 47 28.30 -2.52 19.40
C ARG A 47 27.95 -2.21 17.95
N ILE A 48 28.19 -3.15 17.02
CA ILE A 48 27.93 -2.95 15.60
C ILE A 48 26.42 -2.78 15.35
N LEU A 49 25.59 -3.59 15.97
CA LEU A 49 24.13 -3.50 15.86
C LEU A 49 23.58 -2.18 16.41
N LEU A 50 24.07 -1.73 17.55
CA LEU A 50 23.70 -0.43 18.14
C LEU A 50 24.13 0.72 17.23
N THR A 51 25.32 0.64 16.66
CA THR A 51 25.83 1.65 15.74
C THR A 51 25.00 1.70 14.46
N LEU A 52 24.69 0.56 13.86
CA LEU A 52 23.81 0.48 12.68
C LEU A 52 22.45 1.11 12.95
N ARG A 53 21.83 0.74 14.07
CA ARG A 53 20.53 1.31 14.49
C ARG A 53 20.64 2.83 14.66
N TYR A 54 21.67 3.29 15.33
CA TYR A 54 21.89 4.72 15.56
C TYR A 54 22.03 5.50 14.27
N LEU A 55 22.83 4.99 13.34
CA LEU A 55 22.99 5.57 11.99
C LEU A 55 21.65 5.62 11.26
N PHE A 56 20.92 4.51 11.24
CA PHE A 56 19.63 4.45 10.57
C PHE A 56 18.60 5.43 11.16
N GLU A 57 18.58 5.60 12.48
CA GLU A 57 17.61 6.49 13.15
C GLU A 57 18.00 7.97 13.05
N ASN A 58 19.29 8.29 13.12
CA ASN A 58 19.76 9.66 13.35
C ASN A 58 20.43 10.33 12.15
N THR A 59 20.51 9.66 11.00
CA THR A 59 21.12 10.24 9.81
C THR A 59 20.17 10.21 8.62
N ASP A 60 20.36 11.14 7.70
CA ASP A 60 19.68 11.25 6.41
C ASP A 60 20.61 11.96 5.41
N GLU A 61 20.06 12.49 4.31
CA GLU A 61 20.87 13.18 3.29
C GLU A 61 21.51 14.46 3.81
N GLU A 62 20.86 15.14 4.76
CA GLU A 62 21.31 16.42 5.32
C GLU A 62 22.02 16.26 6.66
N HIS A 63 21.75 15.19 7.40
CA HIS A 63 22.26 14.97 8.75
C HIS A 63 23.21 13.78 8.80
N ALA A 64 24.43 14.03 9.26
CA ALA A 64 25.45 13.01 9.54
C ALA A 64 25.83 13.03 11.02
N VAL A 65 26.25 11.90 11.56
CA VAL A 65 26.72 11.77 12.94
C VAL A 65 28.24 11.63 12.96
N SER A 66 28.89 12.25 13.95
CA SER A 66 30.33 12.15 14.12
C SER A 66 30.74 10.87 14.88
N THR A 67 32.00 10.51 14.75
CA THR A 67 32.62 9.46 15.60
C THR A 67 32.38 9.71 17.08
N ARG A 68 32.33 10.98 17.50
CA ARG A 68 32.07 11.37 18.90
C ARG A 68 30.65 11.04 19.33
N ASP A 69 29.67 11.31 18.48
CA ASP A 69 28.26 11.02 18.76
C ASP A 69 28.03 9.52 18.93
N ILE A 70 28.66 8.72 18.04
CA ILE A 70 28.60 7.25 18.13
C ILE A 70 29.18 6.75 19.45
N LYS A 71 30.33 7.29 19.89
CA LYS A 71 30.93 6.93 21.19
C LYS A 71 30.00 7.26 22.36
N THR A 72 29.44 8.44 22.37
CA THR A 72 28.50 8.90 23.41
C THR A 72 27.28 7.99 23.46
N MET A 73 26.72 7.61 22.31
CA MET A 73 25.59 6.69 22.23
C MET A 73 25.96 5.32 22.79
N LEU A 74 27.11 4.77 22.44
CA LEU A 74 27.58 3.46 22.94
C LEU A 74 27.74 3.46 24.46
N GLU A 75 28.34 4.52 25.03
CA GLU A 75 28.48 4.70 26.48
C GLU A 75 27.11 4.74 27.18
N GLN A 76 26.14 5.44 26.60
CA GLN A 76 24.75 5.49 27.13
C GLN A 76 24.07 4.11 27.16
N HIS A 77 24.47 3.20 26.27
CA HIS A 77 23.98 1.83 26.23
C HIS A 77 24.85 0.85 27.04
N GLY A 78 25.81 1.35 27.83
CA GLY A 78 26.66 0.53 28.68
C GLY A 78 27.78 -0.20 27.94
N VAL A 79 28.03 0.16 26.68
CA VAL A 79 29.14 -0.35 25.88
C VAL A 79 30.34 0.59 26.04
N GLN A 80 31.50 0.07 26.43
CA GLN A 80 32.71 0.87 26.56
C GLN A 80 33.05 1.54 25.21
N ALA A 81 33.29 2.86 25.24
CA ALA A 81 33.59 3.61 24.03
C ALA A 81 34.87 3.10 23.36
N PRO A 82 34.77 2.63 22.11
CA PRO A 82 35.94 2.15 21.38
C PRO A 82 36.80 3.32 20.89
N VAL A 83 38.04 3.03 20.51
CA VAL A 83 38.89 4.01 19.81
C VAL A 83 38.28 4.31 18.43
N SER A 84 38.56 5.49 17.88
CA SER A 84 37.98 5.92 16.61
C SER A 84 38.27 4.94 15.46
N ARG A 85 39.45 4.32 15.44
CA ARG A 85 39.82 3.31 14.44
C ARG A 85 38.91 2.08 14.46
N THR A 86 38.42 1.68 15.62
CA THR A 86 37.47 0.58 15.76
C THR A 86 36.09 0.94 15.16
N ILE A 87 35.63 2.19 15.36
CA ILE A 87 34.41 2.68 14.71
C ILE A 87 34.57 2.69 13.19
N ASP A 88 35.73 3.15 12.69
CA ASP A 88 36.02 3.11 11.25
C ASP A 88 35.94 1.67 10.70
N ALA A 89 36.50 0.69 11.42
CA ALA A 89 36.45 -0.72 11.03
C ALA A 89 35.02 -1.28 11.10
N ASP A 90 34.22 -0.88 12.10
CA ASP A 90 32.81 -1.26 12.16
C ASP A 90 32.02 -0.72 10.94
N MET A 91 32.30 0.51 10.49
CA MET A 91 31.71 1.06 9.28
C MET A 91 32.10 0.29 8.02
N ASP A 92 33.39 -0.09 7.91
CA ASP A 92 33.88 -0.91 6.81
C ASP A 92 33.20 -2.30 6.81
N LEU A 93 32.98 -2.90 7.98
CA LEU A 93 32.26 -4.17 8.11
C LEU A 93 30.79 -4.03 7.72
N LEU A 94 30.12 -2.95 8.12
CA LEU A 94 28.72 -2.68 7.72
C LEU A 94 28.63 -2.47 6.21
N ALA A 95 29.56 -1.73 5.62
CA ALA A 95 29.62 -1.54 4.17
C ALA A 95 29.87 -2.86 3.43
N ALA A 96 30.79 -3.71 3.92
CA ALA A 96 31.03 -5.05 3.38
C ALA A 96 29.82 -5.97 3.52
N ALA A 97 28.98 -5.76 4.53
CA ALA A 97 27.72 -6.48 4.72
C ALA A 97 26.57 -5.96 3.82
N GLY A 98 26.82 -4.94 2.99
CA GLY A 98 25.85 -4.41 2.03
C GLY A 98 25.05 -3.20 2.53
N PHE A 99 25.41 -2.63 3.68
CA PHE A 99 24.82 -1.37 4.12
C PHE A 99 25.56 -0.18 3.48
N ASP A 100 24.81 0.74 2.92
CA ASP A 100 25.39 1.90 2.24
C ASP A 100 25.73 2.99 3.28
N ILE A 101 26.96 2.96 3.77
CA ILE A 101 27.48 3.92 4.74
C ILE A 101 28.40 4.92 4.04
N VAL A 102 27.97 6.16 4.00
CA VAL A 102 28.79 7.25 3.47
C VAL A 102 29.64 7.86 4.58
N ARG A 103 30.95 7.90 4.36
CA ARG A 103 31.91 8.54 5.24
C ARG A 103 32.37 9.85 4.64
N SER A 104 32.34 10.92 5.44
CA SER A 104 32.93 12.21 5.09
C SER A 104 34.01 12.57 6.12
N HIS A 105 35.11 13.09 5.62
CA HIS A 105 36.25 13.52 6.44
C HIS A 105 36.66 14.92 6.05
N ILE A 106 36.66 15.82 7.02
CA ILE A 106 37.14 17.19 6.85
C ILE A 106 38.44 17.27 7.67
N ASN A 107 39.52 17.73 7.05
CA ASN A 107 40.85 17.83 7.69
C ASN A 107 40.77 18.53 9.04
N GLY A 108 41.27 17.86 10.10
CA GLY A 108 41.28 18.38 11.46
C GLY A 108 39.97 18.18 12.24
N GLN A 109 38.95 17.55 11.64
CA GLN A 109 37.68 17.24 12.30
C GLN A 109 37.50 15.70 12.45
N PRO A 110 36.60 15.25 13.36
CA PRO A 110 36.25 13.83 13.42
C PRO A 110 35.58 13.38 12.13
N SER A 111 35.66 12.08 11.82
CA SER A 111 34.92 11.50 10.71
C SER A 111 33.42 11.58 10.99
N TYR A 112 32.64 11.86 9.94
CA TYR A 112 31.19 11.86 9.95
C TYR A 112 30.68 10.72 9.11
N TYR A 113 29.58 10.11 9.55
CA TYR A 113 28.95 8.98 8.89
C TYR A 113 27.47 9.23 8.71
N ARG A 114 26.93 8.76 7.60
CA ARG A 114 25.50 8.73 7.34
C ARG A 114 25.09 7.43 6.68
N PHE A 115 23.89 6.98 6.99
CA PHE A 115 23.26 5.86 6.30
C PHE A 115 22.63 6.40 5.01
N ALA A 116 23.09 5.90 3.87
CA ALA A 116 22.53 6.23 2.56
C ALA A 116 21.58 5.12 2.09
N ASN A 117 20.96 5.30 0.93
CA ASN A 117 20.05 4.33 0.29
C ASN A 117 18.98 3.78 1.22
N ARG A 118 18.25 4.68 1.87
CA ARG A 118 17.05 4.27 2.60
C ARG A 118 16.08 3.58 1.65
N PRO A 119 15.34 2.55 2.11
CA PRO A 119 14.34 1.85 1.29
C PRO A 119 13.30 2.78 0.67
N PHE A 120 13.03 3.89 1.34
CA PHE A 120 12.12 4.94 0.91
C PHE A 120 12.69 6.30 1.29
N ASP A 121 12.55 7.28 0.40
CA ASP A 121 12.77 8.68 0.74
C ASP A 121 11.57 9.26 1.54
N THR A 122 11.72 10.48 2.04
CA THR A 122 10.69 11.12 2.87
C THR A 122 9.40 11.42 2.10
N VAL A 123 9.50 11.71 0.80
CA VAL A 123 8.33 11.97 -0.07
C VAL A 123 7.59 10.67 -0.35
N GLU A 124 8.30 9.59 -0.65
CA GLU A 124 7.72 8.25 -0.84
C GLU A 124 7.00 7.78 0.43
N LEU A 125 7.62 7.95 1.61
CA LEU A 125 6.98 7.66 2.89
C LEU A 125 5.73 8.50 3.11
N LYS A 126 5.75 9.77 2.74
CA LYS A 126 4.59 10.65 2.80
C LYS A 126 3.44 10.13 1.95
N VAL A 127 3.71 9.74 0.70
CA VAL A 127 2.70 9.17 -0.21
C VAL A 127 2.09 7.88 0.37
N LEU A 128 2.94 6.99 0.93
CA LEU A 128 2.48 5.76 1.58
C LEU A 128 1.62 6.05 2.82
N ILE A 129 2.02 7.02 3.65
CA ILE A 129 1.28 7.44 4.84
C ILE A 129 -0.08 8.03 4.44
N ASP A 130 -0.14 8.88 3.42
CA ASP A 130 -1.38 9.44 2.92
C ASP A 130 -2.32 8.37 2.37
N ALA A 131 -1.80 7.40 1.63
CA ALA A 131 -2.57 6.28 1.14
C ALA A 131 -3.18 5.45 2.29
N VAL A 132 -2.45 5.23 3.39
CA VAL A 132 -2.95 4.56 4.59
C VAL A 132 -3.96 5.45 5.34
N ALA A 133 -3.66 6.75 5.46
CA ALA A 133 -4.50 7.71 6.16
C ALA A 133 -5.86 7.92 5.47
N SER A 134 -5.88 8.01 4.14
CA SER A 134 -7.10 8.18 3.33
C SER A 134 -7.91 6.89 3.19
N SER A 135 -7.28 5.72 3.32
CA SER A 135 -7.93 4.43 3.11
C SER A 135 -9.08 4.19 4.08
N ARG A 136 -10.30 4.05 3.58
CA ARG A 136 -11.48 3.66 4.37
C ARG A 136 -11.49 2.18 4.74
N PHE A 137 -10.63 1.40 4.12
CA PHE A 137 -10.50 -0.04 4.34
C PHE A 137 -9.80 -0.39 5.66
N ILE A 138 -8.91 0.48 6.13
CA ILE A 138 -8.13 0.28 7.36
C ILE A 138 -8.79 1.06 8.49
N LYS A 139 -9.07 0.41 9.62
CA LYS A 139 -9.61 1.06 10.82
C LYS A 139 -8.66 2.14 11.36
N PRO A 140 -9.16 3.21 11.99
CA PRO A 140 -8.33 4.32 12.49
C PRO A 140 -7.18 3.86 13.39
N GLU A 141 -7.45 2.93 14.33
CA GLU A 141 -6.45 2.40 15.26
C GLU A 141 -5.33 1.65 14.54
N ARG A 142 -5.71 0.83 13.54
CA ARG A 142 -4.74 0.11 12.73
C ARG A 142 -3.97 1.03 11.79
N SER A 143 -4.62 2.06 11.24
CA SER A 143 -3.93 3.09 10.45
C SER A 143 -2.86 3.78 11.26
N LYS A 144 -3.16 4.16 12.53
CA LYS A 144 -2.16 4.76 13.42
C LYS A 144 -0.92 3.86 13.61
N GLN A 145 -1.13 2.56 13.80
CA GLN A 145 -0.01 1.62 13.94
C GLN A 145 0.83 1.52 12.66
N VAL A 146 0.17 1.38 11.50
CA VAL A 146 0.87 1.26 10.20
C VAL A 146 1.62 2.55 9.88
N ILE A 147 1.02 3.72 10.11
CA ILE A 147 1.67 5.02 9.92
C ILE A 147 2.88 5.17 10.85
N GLY A 148 2.77 4.76 12.11
CA GLY A 148 3.90 4.76 13.03
C GLY A 148 5.06 3.86 12.55
N HIS A 149 4.75 2.69 11.98
CA HIS A 149 5.77 1.82 11.39
C HIS A 149 6.40 2.44 10.14
N LEU A 150 5.61 3.07 9.25
CA LEU A 150 6.14 3.78 8.08
C LEU A 150 7.02 4.97 8.50
N ALA A 151 6.55 5.79 9.43
CA ALA A 151 7.31 6.93 9.95
C ALA A 151 8.63 6.48 10.64
N SER A 152 8.67 5.30 11.24
CA SER A 152 9.91 4.76 11.83
C SER A 152 10.99 4.39 10.81
N LEU A 153 10.66 4.32 9.52
CA LEU A 153 11.63 4.14 8.44
C LEU A 153 12.35 5.44 8.07
N ALA A 154 11.82 6.60 8.48
CA ALA A 154 12.48 7.89 8.32
C ALA A 154 13.49 8.17 9.45
N SER A 155 14.36 9.16 9.25
CA SER A 155 15.22 9.69 10.30
C SER A 155 14.40 10.34 11.43
N ILE A 156 15.00 10.51 12.60
CA ILE A 156 14.38 11.23 13.72
C ILE A 156 14.07 12.68 13.33
N SER A 157 14.86 13.28 12.45
CA SER A 157 14.66 14.64 11.94
C SER A 157 13.38 14.77 11.10
N ASP A 158 13.11 13.79 10.22
CA ASP A 158 11.99 13.81 9.29
C ASP A 158 10.68 13.27 9.88
N ARG A 159 10.79 12.35 10.86
CA ARG A 159 9.66 11.67 11.48
C ARG A 159 8.55 12.58 11.99
N PRO A 160 8.84 13.71 12.69
CA PRO A 160 7.79 14.61 13.18
C PRO A 160 6.94 15.21 12.06
N CYS A 161 7.55 15.48 10.90
CA CYS A 161 6.83 16.00 9.73
C CYS A 161 5.79 15.00 9.24
N LEU A 162 6.18 13.72 9.14
CA LEU A 162 5.32 12.62 8.72
C LEU A 162 4.21 12.28 9.73
N GLU A 163 4.48 12.42 11.04
CA GLU A 163 3.51 12.10 12.09
C GLU A 163 2.48 13.20 12.34
N ASN A 164 2.85 14.49 12.18
CA ASN A 164 1.97 15.62 12.46
C ASN A 164 0.76 15.67 11.54
N GLU A 165 0.89 15.30 10.29
CA GLU A 165 -0.21 15.28 9.33
C GLU A 165 -1.28 14.25 9.68
N TYR A 166 -0.89 13.11 10.23
CA TYR A 166 -1.84 12.09 10.68
C TYR A 166 -2.76 12.57 11.80
N ARG A 167 -2.30 13.45 12.67
CA ARG A 167 -3.14 14.02 13.76
C ARG A 167 -4.35 14.77 13.23
N GLN A 168 -4.24 15.38 12.05
CA GLN A 168 -5.33 16.11 11.39
C GLN A 168 -6.33 15.16 10.69
N VAL A 169 -5.85 14.06 10.10
CA VAL A 169 -6.67 13.09 9.35
C VAL A 169 -7.58 12.26 10.28
N ARG A 170 -7.21 12.07 11.54
CA ARG A 170 -7.99 11.29 12.52
C ARG A 170 -9.45 11.72 12.67
N THR A 171 -9.76 12.98 12.40
CA THR A 171 -11.10 13.56 12.55
C THR A 171 -12.05 13.19 11.40
N ILE A 172 -11.53 12.77 10.25
CA ILE A 172 -12.29 12.62 9.00
C ILE A 172 -12.61 11.16 8.69
N LYS A 173 -11.86 10.21 9.27
CA LYS A 173 -11.92 8.79 8.89
C LYS A 173 -13.11 8.06 9.51
N LYS A 174 -14.18 7.92 8.75
CA LYS A 174 -15.30 7.00 9.09
C LYS A 174 -14.99 5.62 8.51
N ALA A 175 -14.37 4.73 9.30
CA ALA A 175 -14.08 3.38 8.85
C ALA A 175 -15.35 2.57 8.66
N VAL A 176 -15.49 1.94 7.51
CA VAL A 176 -16.55 0.97 7.22
C VAL A 176 -15.97 -0.44 7.46
N GLY A 177 -16.24 -0.98 8.66
CA GLY A 177 -16.08 -2.41 8.96
C GLY A 177 -14.67 -2.99 8.98
N GLY A 178 -14.48 -4.17 9.56
CA GLY A 178 -13.22 -4.89 9.75
C GLY A 178 -12.69 -5.63 8.52
N ALA A 179 -12.62 -4.99 7.37
CA ALA A 179 -12.28 -5.62 6.08
C ALA A 179 -10.86 -6.20 6.00
N LEU A 180 -9.91 -5.70 6.80
CA LEU A 180 -8.50 -6.13 6.72
C LEU A 180 -8.28 -7.60 7.13
N ALA A 181 -9.07 -8.12 8.07
CA ALA A 181 -8.93 -9.52 8.52
C ALA A 181 -9.32 -10.51 7.42
N GLY A 182 -10.46 -10.27 6.74
CA GLY A 182 -10.89 -11.12 5.62
C GLY A 182 -9.98 -11.01 4.39
N ALA A 183 -9.40 -9.84 4.14
CA ALA A 183 -8.45 -9.63 3.06
C ALA A 183 -7.19 -10.49 3.20
N ASN A 184 -6.69 -10.68 4.42
CA ASN A 184 -5.50 -11.49 4.66
C ASN A 184 -5.70 -12.95 4.23
N ASP A 185 -6.85 -13.53 4.53
CA ASP A 185 -7.18 -14.90 4.14
C ASP A 185 -7.39 -15.01 2.62
N LEU A 186 -8.00 -13.99 2.00
CA LEU A 186 -8.14 -13.92 0.54
C LEU A 186 -6.76 -13.83 -0.15
N PHE A 187 -5.84 -13.00 0.35
CA PHE A 187 -4.47 -12.92 -0.18
C PHE A 187 -3.73 -14.25 -0.06
N ARG A 188 -3.85 -14.94 1.10
CA ARG A 188 -3.26 -16.27 1.29
C ARG A 188 -3.82 -17.28 0.30
N ALA A 189 -5.12 -17.25 0.05
CA ALA A 189 -5.77 -18.14 -0.90
C ALA A 189 -5.28 -17.90 -2.33
N ILE A 190 -5.11 -16.62 -2.75
CA ILE A 190 -4.58 -16.24 -4.06
C ILE A 190 -3.15 -16.76 -4.22
N ILE A 191 -2.28 -16.52 -3.23
CA ILE A 191 -0.88 -17.00 -3.26
C ILE A 191 -0.83 -18.52 -3.30
N ALA A 192 -1.69 -19.21 -2.54
CA ALA A 192 -1.76 -20.67 -2.49
C ALA A 192 -2.51 -21.29 -3.68
N GLN A 193 -3.09 -20.48 -4.57
CA GLN A 193 -3.94 -20.92 -5.67
C GLN A 193 -5.07 -21.86 -5.20
N LYS A 194 -5.76 -21.48 -4.13
CA LYS A 194 -6.84 -22.26 -3.52
C LYS A 194 -8.17 -21.53 -3.62
N LYS A 195 -9.25 -22.31 -3.83
CA LYS A 195 -10.63 -21.79 -3.76
C LYS A 195 -10.94 -21.27 -2.37
N VAL A 196 -11.85 -20.32 -2.32
CA VAL A 196 -12.34 -19.74 -1.05
C VAL A 196 -13.84 -19.85 -0.96
N ARG A 197 -14.30 -20.10 0.28
CA ARG A 197 -15.69 -20.01 0.65
C ARG A 197 -15.88 -18.86 1.62
N PHE A 198 -16.88 -18.00 1.37
CA PHE A 198 -17.21 -16.89 2.24
C PHE A 198 -18.72 -16.56 2.16
N ARG A 199 -19.16 -15.59 2.98
CA ARG A 199 -20.49 -15.03 2.91
C ARG A 199 -20.42 -13.55 2.62
N MET A 200 -21.31 -13.07 1.75
CA MET A 200 -21.53 -11.64 1.54
C MET A 200 -22.50 -11.10 2.58
N THR A 201 -22.21 -9.92 3.08
CA THR A 201 -23.09 -9.15 3.97
C THR A 201 -23.62 -7.95 3.24
N ASP A 202 -24.95 -7.79 3.24
CA ASP A 202 -25.60 -6.59 2.73
C ASP A 202 -25.97 -5.66 3.88
N TYR A 203 -26.08 -4.38 3.57
CA TYR A 203 -26.56 -3.39 4.51
C TYR A 203 -28.06 -3.20 4.33
N GLN A 204 -28.79 -3.18 5.43
CA GLN A 204 -30.22 -2.88 5.44
C GLN A 204 -30.50 -1.73 6.40
N VAL A 205 -31.47 -0.90 6.05
CA VAL A 205 -32.02 0.11 6.98
C VAL A 205 -33.08 -0.56 7.83
N ARG A 206 -32.83 -0.68 9.13
CA ARG A 206 -33.83 -1.16 10.13
C ARG A 206 -33.89 -0.15 11.25
N ASN A 207 -35.11 0.22 11.62
CA ASN A 207 -35.38 1.14 12.73
C ASN A 207 -34.59 2.46 12.66
N LYS A 208 -34.54 3.10 11.49
CA LYS A 208 -33.76 4.32 11.22
C LYS A 208 -32.26 4.18 11.39
N ALA A 209 -31.72 2.97 11.49
CA ALA A 209 -30.30 2.68 11.58
C ALA A 209 -29.84 1.73 10.46
N VAL A 210 -28.61 1.89 9.99
CA VAL A 210 -27.98 0.96 9.06
C VAL A 210 -27.52 -0.26 9.84
N ALA A 211 -28.05 -1.42 9.50
CA ALA A 211 -27.68 -2.71 10.09
C ALA A 211 -27.12 -3.66 9.02
N THR A 212 -26.23 -4.54 9.41
CA THR A 212 -25.75 -5.63 8.54
C THR A 212 -26.76 -6.79 8.57
N GLN A 213 -27.17 -7.25 7.42
CA GLN A 213 -28.00 -8.45 7.32
C GLN A 213 -27.15 -9.68 7.68
N LYS A 214 -27.58 -10.44 8.69
CA LYS A 214 -26.97 -11.73 9.03
C LYS A 214 -27.46 -12.80 8.03
N GLY A 215 -26.54 -13.55 7.43
CA GLY A 215 -26.89 -14.72 6.63
C GLY A 215 -26.92 -14.52 5.10
N GLY A 216 -26.14 -13.55 4.58
CA GLY A 216 -26.02 -13.31 3.14
C GLY A 216 -25.60 -14.55 2.32
N LYS A 217 -25.76 -14.46 0.98
CA LYS A 217 -25.40 -15.53 0.02
C LYS A 217 -24.00 -16.06 0.31
N ALA A 218 -23.88 -17.39 0.32
CA ALA A 218 -22.58 -18.06 0.39
C ALA A 218 -22.01 -18.14 -1.02
N TYR A 219 -20.71 -17.88 -1.14
CA TYR A 219 -19.96 -17.99 -2.39
C TYR A 219 -18.85 -19.00 -2.24
N ILE A 220 -18.60 -19.78 -3.29
CA ILE A 220 -17.40 -20.58 -3.49
C ILE A 220 -16.81 -20.11 -4.81
N VAL A 221 -15.62 -19.53 -4.76
CA VAL A 221 -15.00 -18.90 -5.93
C VAL A 221 -13.51 -19.22 -6.02
N SER A 222 -12.97 -19.10 -7.23
CA SER A 222 -11.54 -19.13 -7.53
C SER A 222 -11.01 -17.70 -7.51
N PRO A 223 -10.31 -17.25 -6.44
CA PRO A 223 -9.86 -15.88 -6.32
C PRO A 223 -8.62 -15.65 -7.18
N TYR A 224 -8.63 -14.64 -8.04
CA TYR A 224 -7.49 -14.32 -8.90
C TYR A 224 -6.72 -13.11 -8.41
N ALA A 225 -7.40 -12.03 -8.01
CA ALA A 225 -6.75 -10.83 -7.50
C ALA A 225 -7.62 -10.04 -6.53
N ILE A 226 -6.97 -9.25 -5.70
CA ILE A 226 -7.60 -8.16 -4.96
C ILE A 226 -7.04 -6.87 -5.51
N ILE A 227 -7.90 -6.04 -6.07
CA ILE A 227 -7.53 -4.77 -6.68
C ILE A 227 -8.13 -3.60 -5.92
N ARG A 228 -7.50 -2.44 -6.03
CA ARG A 228 -8.07 -1.19 -5.54
C ARG A 228 -8.90 -0.55 -6.65
N SER A 229 -10.17 -0.33 -6.37
CA SER A 229 -11.08 0.42 -7.24
C SER A 229 -11.64 1.60 -6.45
N ASP A 230 -11.28 2.81 -6.84
CA ASP A 230 -11.52 4.04 -6.07
C ASP A 230 -11.02 3.92 -4.62
N ASP A 231 -11.90 4.13 -3.64
CA ASP A 231 -11.59 4.05 -2.20
C ASP A 231 -11.80 2.65 -1.60
N ARG A 232 -11.96 1.60 -2.42
CA ARG A 232 -12.35 0.25 -1.97
C ARG A 232 -11.46 -0.81 -2.56
N TYR A 233 -11.45 -1.96 -1.91
CA TYR A 233 -10.84 -3.16 -2.45
C TYR A 233 -11.92 -4.09 -3.00
N VAL A 234 -11.66 -4.64 -4.17
CA VAL A 234 -12.54 -5.56 -4.90
C VAL A 234 -11.80 -6.86 -5.14
N LEU A 235 -12.44 -7.96 -4.81
CA LEU A 235 -11.99 -9.30 -5.17
C LEU A 235 -12.45 -9.59 -6.59
N VAL A 236 -11.52 -9.91 -7.47
CA VAL A 236 -11.78 -10.46 -8.81
C VAL A 236 -11.68 -11.97 -8.71
N ALA A 237 -12.74 -12.67 -9.02
CA ALA A 237 -12.81 -14.12 -8.86
C ALA A 237 -13.69 -14.75 -9.93
N TYR A 238 -13.43 -16.03 -10.23
CA TYR A 238 -14.30 -16.85 -11.07
C TYR A 238 -15.30 -17.60 -10.20
N GLU A 239 -16.58 -17.45 -10.52
CA GLU A 239 -17.69 -18.19 -9.89
C GLU A 239 -18.13 -19.32 -10.82
N GLN A 240 -17.99 -20.56 -10.36
CA GLN A 240 -18.34 -21.74 -11.17
C GLN A 240 -19.84 -21.83 -11.42
N GLU A 241 -20.69 -21.41 -10.47
CA GLU A 241 -22.14 -21.47 -10.59
C GLU A 241 -22.65 -20.63 -11.77
N SER A 242 -22.12 -19.42 -11.94
CA SER A 242 -22.46 -18.51 -13.05
C SER A 242 -21.54 -18.67 -14.26
N SER A 243 -20.48 -19.47 -14.15
CA SER A 243 -19.41 -19.62 -15.16
C SER A 243 -18.84 -18.30 -15.64
N SER A 244 -18.68 -17.34 -14.74
CA SER A 244 -18.27 -15.99 -15.07
C SER A 244 -17.28 -15.39 -14.07
N ILE A 245 -16.53 -14.38 -14.53
CA ILE A 245 -15.74 -13.54 -13.63
C ILE A 245 -16.67 -12.57 -12.91
N ILE A 246 -16.57 -12.57 -11.60
CA ILE A 246 -17.33 -11.68 -10.73
C ILE A 246 -16.39 -10.76 -9.97
N THR A 247 -16.87 -9.56 -9.66
CA THR A 247 -16.17 -8.60 -8.82
C THR A 247 -16.97 -8.39 -7.53
N LEU A 248 -16.33 -8.57 -6.39
CA LEU A 248 -16.98 -8.53 -5.08
C LEU A 248 -16.25 -7.57 -4.14
N ARG A 249 -16.97 -6.72 -3.48
CA ARG A 249 -16.41 -5.79 -2.49
C ARG A 249 -15.85 -6.56 -1.30
N VAL A 250 -14.56 -6.41 -1.03
CA VAL A 250 -13.88 -7.10 0.09
C VAL A 250 -14.43 -6.66 1.45
N ASP A 251 -14.88 -5.41 1.57
CA ASP A 251 -15.48 -4.89 2.81
C ASP A 251 -16.83 -5.54 3.17
N ASN A 252 -17.48 -6.23 2.22
CA ASN A 252 -18.72 -6.99 2.45
C ASN A 252 -18.47 -8.49 2.68
N ILE A 253 -17.24 -8.98 2.48
CA ILE A 253 -16.88 -10.40 2.63
C ILE A 253 -16.68 -10.73 4.12
N ARG A 254 -17.28 -11.85 4.56
CA ARG A 254 -17.20 -12.34 5.93
C ARG A 254 -16.96 -13.84 5.96
N ASN A 255 -16.32 -14.31 7.04
CA ASN A 255 -16.12 -15.74 7.31
C ASN A 255 -15.40 -16.45 6.16
N VAL A 256 -14.30 -15.88 5.69
CA VAL A 256 -13.46 -16.46 4.65
C VAL A 256 -12.88 -17.80 5.15
N ARG A 257 -12.98 -18.83 4.34
CA ARG A 257 -12.35 -20.14 4.54
C ARG A 257 -11.65 -20.54 3.27
N ILE A 258 -10.37 -20.82 3.37
CA ILE A 258 -9.59 -21.38 2.28
C ILE A 258 -9.93 -22.86 2.17
N LEU A 259 -10.24 -23.34 0.97
CA LEU A 259 -10.55 -24.73 0.68
C LEU A 259 -9.29 -25.48 0.23
N GLU A 260 -9.35 -26.81 0.27
CA GLU A 260 -8.24 -27.64 -0.25
C GLU A 260 -8.20 -27.67 -1.78
N GLU A 261 -9.30 -27.34 -2.41
CA GLU A 261 -9.45 -27.34 -3.87
C GLU A 261 -8.60 -26.23 -4.51
N THR A 262 -7.93 -26.58 -5.62
CA THR A 262 -7.19 -25.63 -6.45
C THR A 262 -8.17 -24.72 -7.20
N ILE A 263 -7.78 -23.49 -7.50
CA ILE A 263 -8.57 -22.56 -8.32
C ILE A 263 -8.83 -23.15 -9.71
N ASP A 264 -9.96 -22.80 -10.28
CA ASP A 264 -10.22 -23.03 -11.70
C ASP A 264 -9.29 -22.15 -12.54
N PRO A 265 -8.80 -22.63 -13.70
CA PRO A 265 -7.99 -21.81 -14.58
C PRO A 265 -8.78 -20.58 -15.03
N ALA A 266 -8.09 -19.45 -15.19
CA ALA A 266 -8.71 -18.25 -15.71
C ALA A 266 -9.20 -18.49 -17.16
N PRO A 267 -10.38 -17.96 -17.55
CA PRO A 267 -10.82 -17.98 -18.92
C PRO A 267 -9.76 -17.39 -19.86
N ALA A 268 -9.69 -17.88 -21.11
CA ALA A 268 -8.66 -17.45 -22.06
C ALA A 268 -8.69 -15.93 -22.35
N GLU A 269 -9.84 -15.30 -22.21
CA GLU A 269 -10.05 -13.87 -22.43
C GLU A 269 -9.83 -13.04 -21.16
N PHE A 270 -9.43 -13.66 -20.06
CA PHE A 270 -9.23 -12.96 -18.80
C PHE A 270 -7.92 -12.18 -18.82
N ASP A 271 -8.03 -10.86 -18.75
CA ASP A 271 -6.92 -9.94 -18.57
C ASP A 271 -7.07 -9.18 -17.24
N ILE A 272 -6.15 -9.44 -16.31
CA ILE A 272 -6.13 -8.75 -15.03
C ILE A 272 -5.79 -7.26 -15.18
N GLY A 273 -5.03 -6.88 -16.21
CA GLY A 273 -4.70 -5.49 -16.53
C GLY A 273 -5.95 -4.64 -16.77
N TYR A 274 -6.97 -5.22 -17.43
CA TYR A 274 -8.28 -4.59 -17.60
C TYR A 274 -8.91 -4.18 -16.26
N TYR A 275 -8.77 -5.01 -15.24
CA TYR A 275 -9.30 -4.70 -13.89
C TYR A 275 -8.47 -3.66 -13.14
N TYR A 276 -7.15 -3.63 -13.35
CA TYR A 276 -6.27 -2.62 -12.74
C TYR A 276 -6.43 -1.24 -13.39
N SER A 277 -6.71 -1.15 -14.67
CA SER A 277 -6.87 0.12 -15.40
C SER A 277 -8.08 0.96 -14.93
N GLY A 278 -8.92 0.39 -14.05
CA GLY A 278 -10.15 1.02 -13.59
C GLY A 278 -11.27 1.03 -14.63
N SER A 279 -11.04 0.46 -15.80
CA SER A 279 -12.06 0.33 -16.87
C SER A 279 -13.23 -0.56 -16.47
N HIS A 280 -13.01 -1.44 -15.47
CA HIS A 280 -14.02 -2.32 -14.88
C HIS A 280 -14.93 -1.62 -13.85
N LYS A 281 -14.81 -0.30 -13.68
CA LYS A 281 -15.65 0.42 -12.70
C LYS A 281 -17.12 0.17 -12.98
N VAL A 282 -17.67 -0.83 -12.28
CA VAL A 282 -19.03 -1.31 -12.39
C VAL A 282 -19.37 -1.57 -13.86
N GLN A 283 -19.31 -2.82 -14.29
CA GLN A 283 -19.78 -3.24 -15.62
C GLN A 283 -21.29 -2.97 -15.72
N ASP A 284 -21.64 -1.74 -16.05
CA ASP A 284 -23.00 -1.35 -16.40
C ASP A 284 -23.21 -1.48 -17.94
N GLY A 285 -22.60 -2.48 -18.56
CA GLY A 285 -22.75 -2.73 -20.00
C GLY A 285 -21.48 -3.22 -20.69
N PRO A 286 -21.56 -3.58 -21.97
CA PRO A 286 -20.39 -3.97 -22.76
C PRO A 286 -19.46 -2.78 -22.99
N GLU A 287 -18.14 -3.07 -23.06
CA GLU A 287 -17.15 -2.09 -23.46
C GLU A 287 -17.34 -1.75 -24.95
N MET A 288 -17.31 -0.49 -25.28
CA MET A 288 -17.39 0.02 -26.64
C MET A 288 -16.56 1.29 -26.85
N GLU A 289 -16.21 1.57 -28.09
CA GLU A 289 -15.59 2.83 -28.44
C GLU A 289 -16.62 3.95 -28.41
N VAL A 290 -16.37 4.97 -27.62
CA VAL A 290 -17.23 6.15 -27.49
C VAL A 290 -16.47 7.40 -27.93
N THR A 291 -17.12 8.29 -28.64
CA THR A 291 -16.56 9.61 -28.97
C THR A 291 -17.23 10.66 -28.09
N ILE A 292 -16.40 11.43 -27.41
CA ILE A 292 -16.82 12.50 -26.50
C ILE A 292 -16.29 13.82 -27.02
N GLU A 293 -17.16 14.81 -27.17
CA GLU A 293 -16.77 16.21 -27.37
C GLU A 293 -16.61 16.88 -26.02
N CYS A 294 -15.47 17.53 -25.82
CA CYS A 294 -15.07 18.08 -24.53
C CYS A 294 -14.48 19.48 -24.71
N GLU A 295 -14.79 20.40 -23.80
CA GLU A 295 -14.10 21.69 -23.72
C GLU A 295 -12.62 21.53 -23.36
N ASN A 296 -11.73 22.31 -23.98
CA ASN A 296 -10.28 22.26 -23.73
C ASN A 296 -9.91 22.49 -22.26
N SER A 297 -10.70 23.25 -21.53
CA SER A 297 -10.54 23.50 -20.10
C SER A 297 -10.71 22.24 -19.21
N LEU A 298 -11.34 21.20 -19.74
CA LEU A 298 -11.56 19.93 -19.05
C LEU A 298 -10.59 18.82 -19.51
N LEU A 299 -9.58 19.16 -20.32
CA LEU A 299 -8.61 18.18 -20.81
C LEU A 299 -7.91 17.43 -19.67
N GLY A 300 -7.54 18.12 -18.59
CA GLY A 300 -6.96 17.48 -17.40
C GLY A 300 -7.88 16.42 -16.78
N ASN A 301 -9.16 16.74 -16.59
CA ASN A 301 -10.15 15.78 -16.08
C ASN A 301 -10.41 14.61 -17.03
N PHE A 302 -10.25 14.84 -18.33
CA PHE A 302 -10.35 13.80 -19.34
C PHE A 302 -9.14 12.84 -19.27
N ILE A 303 -7.93 13.39 -19.16
CA ILE A 303 -6.67 12.65 -19.01
C ILE A 303 -6.67 11.85 -17.70
N ASP A 304 -7.13 12.43 -16.59
CA ASP A 304 -7.23 11.75 -15.30
C ASP A 304 -8.09 10.47 -15.37
N ARG A 305 -9.05 10.44 -16.27
CA ARG A 305 -9.95 9.30 -16.43
C ARG A 305 -9.47 8.26 -17.43
N PHE A 306 -8.96 8.70 -18.60
CA PHE A 306 -8.66 7.83 -19.73
C PHE A 306 -7.18 7.68 -20.01
N GLY A 307 -6.30 8.38 -19.27
CA GLY A 307 -4.88 8.45 -19.53
C GLY A 307 -4.58 9.43 -20.65
N MET A 308 -3.36 9.39 -21.19
CA MET A 308 -2.92 10.25 -22.28
C MET A 308 -2.95 9.59 -23.67
N ASP A 309 -3.24 8.29 -23.71
CA ASP A 309 -3.17 7.48 -24.93
C ASP A 309 -4.58 7.34 -25.55
N PHE A 310 -5.03 8.39 -26.23
CA PHE A 310 -6.30 8.39 -26.95
C PHE A 310 -6.23 9.21 -28.23
N GLU A 311 -7.02 8.82 -29.24
CA GLU A 311 -7.17 9.59 -30.46
C GLU A 311 -8.00 10.85 -30.19
N CYS A 312 -7.47 12.03 -30.55
CA CYS A 312 -8.20 13.27 -30.41
C CYS A 312 -8.04 14.16 -31.63
N ARG A 313 -9.06 14.99 -31.87
CA ARG A 313 -9.06 16.03 -32.93
C ARG A 313 -9.70 17.32 -32.41
N PRO A 314 -9.17 18.49 -32.77
CA PRO A 314 -9.82 19.75 -32.43
C PRO A 314 -11.15 19.86 -33.22
N VAL A 315 -12.18 20.40 -32.55
CA VAL A 315 -13.48 20.72 -33.17
C VAL A 315 -13.62 22.23 -33.33
N SER A 316 -13.12 22.98 -32.33
CA SER A 316 -13.06 24.44 -32.33
C SER A 316 -11.84 24.90 -31.54
N ASP A 317 -11.64 26.22 -31.45
CA ASP A 317 -10.59 26.81 -30.59
C ASP A 317 -10.80 26.48 -29.07
N GLN A 318 -12.02 26.07 -28.71
CA GLN A 318 -12.39 25.82 -27.31
C GLN A 318 -12.77 24.36 -27.02
N SER A 319 -12.84 23.48 -28.03
CA SER A 319 -13.27 22.09 -27.85
C SER A 319 -12.52 21.11 -28.74
N PHE A 320 -12.41 19.88 -28.23
CA PHE A 320 -11.87 18.73 -28.95
C PHE A 320 -12.84 17.54 -28.89
N GLN A 321 -12.69 16.62 -29.80
CA GLN A 321 -13.33 15.30 -29.74
C GLN A 321 -12.25 14.26 -29.51
N ALA A 322 -12.54 13.30 -28.60
CA ALA A 322 -11.68 12.17 -28.35
C ALA A 322 -12.48 10.86 -28.42
N THR A 323 -11.84 9.82 -28.95
CA THR A 323 -12.40 8.46 -29.00
C THR A 323 -11.68 7.60 -27.98
N VAL A 324 -12.45 6.99 -27.08
CA VAL A 324 -11.95 6.19 -25.96
C VAL A 324 -12.80 4.94 -25.78
N LYS A 325 -12.22 3.89 -25.17
CA LYS A 325 -12.97 2.71 -24.75
C LYS A 325 -13.65 2.99 -23.42
N ALA A 326 -14.95 2.73 -23.33
CA ALA A 326 -15.72 2.88 -22.11
C ALA A 326 -16.90 1.88 -22.07
N CYS A 327 -17.42 1.65 -20.87
CA CYS A 327 -18.69 0.92 -20.65
C CYS A 327 -19.79 1.94 -20.38
N PRO A 328 -20.68 2.23 -21.36
CA PRO A 328 -21.75 3.19 -21.21
C PRO A 328 -22.84 2.69 -20.25
N GLY A 329 -22.70 3.01 -18.99
CA GLY A 329 -23.61 2.67 -17.92
C GLY A 329 -23.71 3.77 -16.88
N ASN A 330 -24.37 3.51 -15.75
CA ASN A 330 -24.68 4.51 -14.73
C ASN A 330 -23.46 5.29 -14.24
N ALA A 331 -22.33 4.63 -14.03
CA ALA A 331 -21.08 5.27 -13.56
C ALA A 331 -20.48 6.19 -14.63
N PHE A 332 -20.48 5.77 -15.90
CA PHE A 332 -19.98 6.56 -17.00
C PHE A 332 -20.87 7.77 -17.26
N PHE A 333 -22.18 7.58 -17.32
CA PHE A 333 -23.15 8.64 -17.52
C PHE A 333 -23.18 9.64 -16.36
N GLY A 334 -23.05 9.16 -15.11
CA GLY A 334 -22.91 10.01 -13.94
C GLY A 334 -21.67 10.88 -13.99
N TRP A 335 -20.55 10.36 -14.52
CA TRP A 335 -19.34 11.14 -14.72
C TRP A 335 -19.51 12.20 -15.81
N LEU A 336 -20.12 11.86 -16.95
CA LEU A 336 -20.42 12.84 -17.99
C LEU A 336 -21.31 13.96 -17.45
N LEU A 337 -22.29 13.62 -16.63
CA LEU A 337 -23.24 14.56 -16.05
C LEU A 337 -22.60 15.58 -15.09
N GLN A 338 -21.48 15.23 -14.43
CA GLN A 338 -20.71 16.17 -13.59
C GLN A 338 -20.26 17.40 -14.37
N TYR A 339 -20.07 17.26 -15.70
CA TYR A 339 -19.62 18.30 -16.60
C TYR A 339 -20.72 18.76 -17.55
N ALA A 340 -21.97 18.71 -17.10
CA ALA A 340 -23.17 18.95 -17.90
C ALA A 340 -23.01 20.09 -18.94
N GLY A 341 -23.22 19.79 -20.20
CA GLY A 341 -23.09 20.72 -21.32
C GLY A 341 -21.67 20.96 -21.82
N ARG A 342 -20.64 20.74 -21.01
CA ARG A 342 -19.23 20.95 -21.35
C ARG A 342 -18.54 19.68 -21.87
N MET A 343 -19.11 18.51 -21.57
CA MET A 343 -18.81 17.22 -22.18
C MET A 343 -20.07 16.65 -22.81
N LYS A 344 -19.98 16.17 -24.04
CA LYS A 344 -21.10 15.60 -24.79
C LYS A 344 -20.70 14.27 -25.38
N LEU A 345 -21.53 13.25 -25.16
CA LEU A 345 -21.41 11.96 -25.84
C LEU A 345 -21.91 12.09 -27.26
N VAL A 346 -21.04 11.85 -28.24
CA VAL A 346 -21.31 12.05 -29.69
C VAL A 346 -21.65 10.74 -30.36
N SER A 347 -20.91 9.67 -30.06
CA SER A 347 -21.11 8.34 -30.66
C SER A 347 -20.68 7.22 -29.69
N PRO A 348 -21.12 5.98 -29.90
CA PRO A 348 -22.09 5.53 -30.91
C PRO A 348 -23.55 5.93 -30.52
N GLN A 349 -24.45 5.94 -31.51
CA GLN A 349 -25.86 6.33 -31.29
C GLN A 349 -26.57 5.49 -30.22
N GLU A 350 -26.17 4.24 -30.06
CA GLU A 350 -26.67 3.36 -29.00
C GLU A 350 -26.38 3.93 -27.62
N ALA A 351 -25.11 4.28 -27.34
CA ALA A 351 -24.71 4.87 -26.04
C ALA A 351 -25.39 6.23 -25.80
N VAL A 352 -25.51 7.05 -26.84
CA VAL A 352 -26.25 8.35 -26.76
C VAL A 352 -27.70 8.12 -26.40
N SER A 353 -28.35 7.11 -26.99
CA SER A 353 -29.75 6.79 -26.71
C SER A 353 -29.97 6.30 -25.31
N LEU A 354 -29.07 5.43 -24.80
CA LEU A 354 -29.08 4.96 -23.40
C LEU A 354 -28.93 6.14 -22.42
N TYR A 355 -27.97 7.04 -22.70
CA TYR A 355 -27.75 8.22 -21.86
C TYR A 355 -28.98 9.13 -21.81
N LYS A 356 -29.60 9.41 -22.98
CA LYS A 356 -30.84 10.20 -23.05
C LYS A 356 -31.99 9.55 -22.29
N ALA A 357 -32.16 8.24 -22.41
CA ALA A 357 -33.20 7.50 -21.69
C ALA A 357 -33.00 7.57 -20.17
N GLN A 358 -31.76 7.48 -19.69
CA GLN A 358 -31.46 7.61 -18.27
C GLN A 358 -31.72 9.03 -17.74
N LEU A 359 -31.36 10.06 -18.53
CA LEU A 359 -31.65 11.45 -18.16
C LEU A 359 -33.16 11.74 -18.13
N ALA A 360 -33.93 11.21 -19.11
CA ALA A 360 -35.38 11.36 -19.13
C ALA A 360 -36.00 10.72 -17.89
N LYS A 361 -35.59 9.49 -17.56
CA LYS A 361 -36.07 8.82 -16.34
C LYS A 361 -35.75 9.60 -15.07
N ALA A 362 -34.53 10.16 -14.95
CA ALA A 362 -34.16 10.95 -13.79
C ALA A 362 -35.00 12.25 -13.67
N LEU A 363 -35.42 12.83 -14.80
CA LEU A 363 -36.32 14.01 -14.82
C LEU A 363 -37.75 13.66 -14.44
N GLU A 364 -38.23 12.46 -14.81
CA GLU A 364 -39.58 11.98 -14.42
C GLU A 364 -39.69 11.70 -12.91
N ASP A 365 -38.58 11.32 -12.26
CA ASP A 365 -38.50 11.00 -10.82
C ASP A 365 -38.34 12.25 -9.93
N LEU A 366 -38.23 13.47 -10.50
CA LEU A 366 -38.13 14.76 -9.80
C LEU A 366 -39.48 15.44 -9.69
#